data_406bb8977b3244f5b80ee8babd14b1eb
#
_entry.id   406bb8977b3244f5b80ee8babd14b1eb
#
_cell.length_a   1.000
_cell.length_b   1.000
_cell.length_c   1.000
_cell.angle_alpha   90.00
_cell.angle_beta   90.00
_cell.angle_gamma   90.00
#
_symmetry.space_group_name_H-M   'P 1'
#
loop_
_entity.id
_entity.type
_entity.pdbx_description
1 polymer ?
#
loop_
_entity_poly.entity_id
_entity_poly.type
_entity_poly.pdbx_seq_one_letter_code
_entity_poly.pdbx_strand_id
1 'polypeptide(L)'
;MPTAAIDGIATKYEVIGSGPPILMYAPGGFDATADKWRTQGVYAKIKLLDYLPQHYTCVVFDRRECGASGGRVERIGWQHYVAHGKALLDHLGFEKAHIMGGCMGCCPTAAWGVMHPDRVLSMVLYWPVGGAKYRMSSHQRFAEHLAFVQQNGAKLGLQAVVDLVTKEGKSFGADPRGGPWASVLKHDAAFAAAYVAQDVERYKQLVVGLGRTLVDRDTAPGAEPEDMLRCDIPAFIVPGNDAAHATSAARYLHECLPRSEYWDVPVADQTEANTPARLLDFLAKADASAASRGG
;
A
#
# COMPACT_ATOMS: atom_id res chain seq x y z
N MET A 1 5.70 0.66 -19.19
CA MET A 1 4.54 0.26 -18.35
C MET A 1 3.28 0.86 -18.94
N PRO A 2 2.25 0.07 -19.22
CA PRO A 2 0.96 0.55 -19.69
C PRO A 2 0.25 1.40 -18.64
N THR A 3 -0.69 2.24 -19.11
CA THR A 3 -1.60 3.01 -18.28
C THR A 3 -3.03 2.73 -18.73
N ALA A 4 -3.94 2.49 -17.79
CA ALA A 4 -5.36 2.30 -18.06
C ALA A 4 -6.23 3.14 -17.10
N ALA A 5 -7.46 3.43 -17.50
CA ALA A 5 -8.44 4.04 -16.61
C ALA A 5 -9.04 2.95 -15.71
N ILE A 6 -8.61 2.90 -14.45
CA ILE A 6 -9.06 1.95 -13.45
C ILE A 6 -9.88 2.71 -12.41
N ASP A 7 -11.15 2.35 -12.27
CA ASP A 7 -12.09 3.11 -11.44
C ASP A 7 -12.07 4.63 -11.75
N GLY A 8 -11.93 4.98 -13.04
CA GLY A 8 -11.84 6.37 -13.50
C GLY A 8 -10.54 7.09 -13.11
N ILE A 9 -9.52 6.37 -12.62
CA ILE A 9 -8.19 6.88 -12.27
C ILE A 9 -7.18 6.34 -13.28
N ALA A 10 -6.42 7.22 -13.94
CA ALA A 10 -5.30 6.79 -14.77
C ALA A 10 -4.30 6.02 -13.91
N THR A 11 -4.13 4.73 -14.17
CA THR A 11 -3.32 3.83 -13.34
C THR A 11 -2.19 3.26 -14.16
N LYS A 12 -0.97 3.50 -13.71
CA LYS A 12 0.25 2.89 -14.27
C LYS A 12 0.46 1.52 -13.63
N TYR A 13 0.62 0.48 -14.44
CA TYR A 13 0.85 -0.90 -13.97
C TYR A 13 1.80 -1.68 -14.88
N GLU A 14 2.24 -2.81 -14.41
CA GLU A 14 3.05 -3.79 -15.16
C GLU A 14 2.55 -5.19 -14.84
N VAL A 15 2.48 -6.06 -15.84
CA VAL A 15 2.15 -7.48 -15.69
C VAL A 15 3.37 -8.27 -16.11
N ILE A 16 3.91 -9.12 -15.22
CA ILE A 16 5.19 -9.81 -15.42
C ILE A 16 4.98 -11.29 -15.12
N GLY A 17 5.50 -12.15 -15.99
CA GLY A 17 5.42 -13.60 -15.83
C GLY A 17 4.11 -14.21 -16.30
N SER A 18 3.87 -15.45 -15.90
CA SER A 18 2.68 -16.24 -16.23
C SER A 18 2.37 -17.23 -15.11
N GLY A 19 1.10 -17.61 -14.98
CA GLY A 19 0.60 -18.50 -13.91
C GLY A 19 -0.47 -17.81 -13.05
N PRO A 20 -0.78 -18.34 -11.84
CA PRO A 20 -1.74 -17.72 -10.95
C PRO A 20 -1.40 -16.27 -10.65
N PRO A 21 -2.38 -15.34 -10.58
CA PRO A 21 -2.08 -13.92 -10.41
C PRO A 21 -1.71 -13.55 -8.97
N ILE A 22 -0.75 -12.62 -8.83
CA ILE A 22 -0.41 -11.95 -7.59
C ILE A 22 -0.58 -10.45 -7.79
N LEU A 23 -1.51 -9.82 -7.09
CA LEU A 23 -1.63 -8.36 -7.01
C LEU A 23 -0.69 -7.84 -5.94
N MET A 24 0.25 -6.95 -6.31
CA MET A 24 1.34 -6.51 -5.44
C MET A 24 1.23 -5.03 -5.08
N TYR A 25 0.75 -4.73 -3.87
CA TYR A 25 0.75 -3.39 -3.29
C TYR A 25 2.16 -2.96 -2.87
N ALA A 26 2.73 -2.03 -3.62
CA ALA A 26 4.11 -1.61 -3.45
C ALA A 26 4.39 -0.97 -2.06
N PRO A 27 5.62 -1.12 -1.54
CA PRO A 27 6.09 -0.35 -0.39
C PRO A 27 6.22 1.14 -0.74
N GLY A 28 6.42 1.99 0.29
CA GLY A 28 6.71 3.42 0.09
C GLY A 28 5.67 4.37 0.63
N GLY A 29 4.70 3.90 1.40
CA GLY A 29 3.73 4.77 2.09
C GLY A 29 2.86 5.55 1.10
N PHE A 30 2.88 6.88 1.18
CA PHE A 30 2.16 7.77 0.28
C PHE A 30 2.88 8.03 -1.07
N ASP A 31 3.90 7.26 -1.36
CA ASP A 31 4.62 7.27 -2.64
C ASP A 31 4.89 5.83 -3.10
N ALA A 32 3.87 4.98 -3.02
CA ALA A 32 3.92 3.55 -3.33
C ALA A 32 3.88 3.33 -4.85
N THR A 33 5.06 3.17 -5.46
CA THR A 33 5.23 2.93 -6.89
C THR A 33 5.69 1.50 -7.19
N ALA A 34 5.32 0.97 -8.35
CA ALA A 34 5.72 -0.36 -8.79
C ALA A 34 7.24 -0.60 -8.71
N ASP A 35 8.03 0.42 -9.05
CA ASP A 35 9.49 0.33 -9.04
C ASP A 35 10.08 0.08 -7.66
N LYS A 36 9.38 0.40 -6.58
CA LYS A 36 9.87 0.20 -5.21
C LYS A 36 10.03 -1.25 -4.80
N TRP A 37 9.38 -2.17 -5.48
CA TRP A 37 9.66 -3.59 -5.35
C TRP A 37 11.10 -3.96 -5.77
N ARG A 38 11.72 -3.15 -6.67
CA ARG A 38 13.09 -3.35 -7.17
C ARG A 38 14.12 -2.44 -6.51
N THR A 39 13.70 -1.30 -5.95
CA THR A 39 14.62 -0.21 -5.58
C THR A 39 14.66 0.11 -4.10
N GLN A 40 13.66 -0.30 -3.31
CA GLN A 40 13.55 0.14 -1.92
C GLN A 40 14.01 -0.92 -0.92
N GLY A 41 15.01 -0.57 -0.10
CA GLY A 41 15.40 -1.28 1.12
C GLY A 41 15.52 -2.80 0.97
N VAL A 42 14.82 -3.55 1.82
CA VAL A 42 14.81 -5.02 1.79
C VAL A 42 14.28 -5.57 0.48
N TYR A 43 13.30 -4.91 -0.14
CA TYR A 43 12.69 -5.38 -1.39
C TYR A 43 13.69 -5.43 -2.54
N ALA A 44 14.61 -4.46 -2.61
CA ALA A 44 15.72 -4.45 -3.57
C ALA A 44 16.73 -5.58 -3.31
N LYS A 45 16.91 -5.99 -2.04
CA LYS A 45 17.85 -7.07 -1.67
C LYS A 45 17.30 -8.44 -1.98
N ILE A 46 16.02 -8.69 -1.75
CA ILE A 46 15.38 -10.01 -1.91
C ILE A 46 14.93 -10.28 -3.34
N LYS A 47 14.88 -9.28 -4.21
CA LYS A 47 14.63 -9.35 -5.65
C LYS A 47 13.42 -10.21 -6.06
N LEU A 48 12.31 -10.07 -5.36
CA LEU A 48 11.14 -10.93 -5.57
C LEU A 48 10.65 -10.96 -7.02
N LEU A 49 10.77 -9.84 -7.75
CA LEU A 49 10.35 -9.76 -9.16
C LEU A 49 11.32 -10.47 -10.14
N ASP A 50 12.43 -11.02 -9.68
CA ASP A 50 13.30 -11.89 -10.47
C ASP A 50 12.90 -13.37 -10.34
N TYR A 51 12.18 -13.73 -9.25
CA TYR A 51 11.81 -15.11 -8.92
C TYR A 51 10.33 -15.41 -9.08
N LEU A 52 9.44 -14.59 -8.52
CA LEU A 52 7.99 -14.83 -8.55
C LEU A 52 7.44 -14.93 -9.99
N PRO A 53 7.86 -14.10 -10.96
CA PRO A 53 7.34 -14.16 -12.33
C PRO A 53 7.66 -15.46 -13.08
N GLN A 54 8.57 -16.27 -12.57
CA GLN A 54 8.87 -17.60 -13.16
C GLN A 54 7.73 -18.61 -12.93
N HIS A 55 6.83 -18.34 -11.96
CA HIS A 55 5.76 -19.23 -11.55
C HIS A 55 4.39 -18.55 -11.48
N TYR A 56 4.35 -17.24 -11.42
CA TYR A 56 3.15 -16.41 -11.16
C TYR A 56 3.04 -15.24 -12.11
N THR A 57 1.83 -14.78 -12.34
CA THR A 57 1.57 -13.51 -13.03
C THR A 57 1.60 -12.38 -11.98
N CYS A 58 2.71 -11.66 -11.89
CA CYS A 58 2.87 -10.54 -10.95
C CYS A 58 2.28 -9.26 -11.55
N VAL A 59 1.26 -8.70 -10.89
CA VAL A 59 0.65 -7.42 -11.22
C VAL A 59 1.17 -6.37 -10.25
N VAL A 60 2.11 -5.54 -10.68
CA VAL A 60 2.65 -4.41 -9.91
C VAL A 60 2.11 -3.10 -10.47
N PHE A 61 1.81 -2.13 -9.62
CA PHE A 61 1.21 -0.89 -10.05
C PHE A 61 1.58 0.28 -9.13
N ASP A 62 1.56 1.48 -9.71
CA ASP A 62 1.57 2.70 -8.92
C ASP A 62 0.17 2.83 -8.31
N ARG A 63 0.09 2.78 -6.98
CA ARG A 63 -1.19 2.92 -6.28
C ARG A 63 -1.79 4.29 -6.58
N ARG A 64 -3.11 4.42 -6.62
CA ARG A 64 -3.77 5.73 -6.73
C ARG A 64 -3.11 6.74 -5.77
N GLU A 65 -3.00 7.97 -6.15
CA GLU A 65 -2.28 9.08 -5.51
C GLU A 65 -0.75 8.92 -5.44
N CYS A 66 -0.18 7.92 -6.11
CA CYS A 66 1.26 7.64 -6.07
C CYS A 66 1.88 7.54 -7.47
N GLY A 67 3.16 7.91 -7.55
CA GLY A 67 3.95 7.75 -8.77
C GLY A 67 3.35 8.47 -9.97
N ALA A 68 3.15 7.73 -11.06
CA ALA A 68 2.53 8.23 -12.29
C ALA A 68 1.03 7.89 -12.39
N SER A 69 0.43 7.29 -11.36
CA SER A 69 -1.01 7.11 -11.30
C SER A 69 -1.69 8.41 -10.86
N GLY A 70 -2.89 8.63 -11.37
CA GLY A 70 -3.76 9.72 -10.94
C GLY A 70 -4.34 9.52 -9.55
N GLY A 71 -5.32 10.36 -9.20
CA GLY A 71 -5.97 10.27 -7.90
C GLY A 71 -7.22 11.13 -7.80
N ARG A 72 -7.76 11.23 -6.59
CA ARG A 72 -8.87 12.13 -6.26
C ARG A 72 -8.59 12.84 -4.94
N VAL A 73 -9.00 14.11 -4.83
CA VAL A 73 -8.93 14.85 -3.57
C VAL A 73 -10.15 14.47 -2.73
N GLU A 74 -10.01 13.39 -1.97
CA GLU A 74 -11.10 12.82 -1.17
C GLU A 74 -10.58 12.20 0.13
N ARG A 75 -11.47 11.89 1.06
CA ARG A 75 -11.12 11.14 2.26
C ARG A 75 -10.87 9.68 1.90
N ILE A 76 -9.60 9.32 1.75
CA ILE A 76 -9.17 7.98 1.42
C ILE A 76 -9.19 7.10 2.67
N GLY A 77 -9.67 5.86 2.52
CA GLY A 77 -9.56 4.78 3.48
C GLY A 77 -9.07 3.51 2.80
N TRP A 78 -8.87 2.45 3.56
CA TRP A 78 -8.37 1.18 3.04
C TRP A 78 -9.26 0.59 1.96
N GLN A 79 -10.59 0.77 2.07
CA GLN A 79 -11.57 0.35 1.06
C GLN A 79 -11.32 0.97 -0.32
N HIS A 80 -10.83 2.21 -0.39
CA HIS A 80 -10.52 2.85 -1.66
C HIS A 80 -9.30 2.23 -2.35
N TYR A 81 -8.29 1.82 -1.57
CA TYR A 81 -7.14 1.09 -2.11
C TYR A 81 -7.50 -0.33 -2.53
N VAL A 82 -8.36 -1.00 -1.76
CA VAL A 82 -8.91 -2.32 -2.13
C VAL A 82 -9.76 -2.22 -3.40
N ALA A 83 -10.68 -1.25 -3.49
CA ALA A 83 -11.50 -1.03 -4.68
C ALA A 83 -10.66 -0.76 -5.94
N HIS A 84 -9.59 0.05 -5.81
CA HIS A 84 -8.66 0.31 -6.91
C HIS A 84 -7.95 -0.96 -7.39
N GLY A 85 -7.43 -1.77 -6.47
CA GLY A 85 -6.81 -3.05 -6.81
C GLY A 85 -7.78 -4.05 -7.40
N LYS A 86 -9.03 -4.09 -6.89
CA LYS A 86 -10.10 -4.93 -7.43
C LYS A 86 -10.43 -4.55 -8.87
N ALA A 87 -10.62 -3.26 -9.13
CA ALA A 87 -10.89 -2.78 -10.48
C ALA A 87 -9.73 -3.08 -11.45
N LEU A 88 -8.47 -3.08 -10.97
CA LEU A 88 -7.32 -3.48 -11.77
C LEU A 88 -7.35 -4.98 -12.08
N LEU A 89 -7.66 -5.85 -11.12
CA LEU A 89 -7.83 -7.29 -11.38
C LEU A 89 -8.97 -7.56 -12.36
N ASP A 90 -10.12 -6.87 -12.19
CA ASP A 90 -11.26 -6.98 -13.08
C ASP A 90 -10.92 -6.54 -14.51
N HIS A 91 -10.17 -5.43 -14.67
CA HIS A 91 -9.67 -4.94 -15.95
C HIS A 91 -8.76 -5.96 -16.66
N LEU A 92 -7.97 -6.71 -15.89
CA LEU A 92 -7.07 -7.74 -16.38
C LEU A 92 -7.74 -9.11 -16.55
N GLY A 93 -9.01 -9.26 -16.18
CA GLY A 93 -9.77 -10.50 -16.30
C GLY A 93 -9.43 -11.55 -15.22
N PHE A 94 -8.84 -11.15 -14.10
CA PHE A 94 -8.53 -12.06 -13.01
C PHE A 94 -9.66 -12.12 -11.98
N GLU A 95 -10.29 -13.27 -11.86
CA GLU A 95 -11.37 -13.51 -10.89
C GLU A 95 -10.83 -13.60 -9.45
N LYS A 96 -9.73 -14.31 -9.24
CA LYS A 96 -9.07 -14.46 -7.94
C LYS A 96 -7.58 -14.20 -8.07
N ALA A 97 -6.96 -13.75 -6.98
CA ALA A 97 -5.52 -13.53 -6.93
C ALA A 97 -4.96 -13.77 -5.52
N HIS A 98 -3.67 -14.07 -5.43
CA HIS A 98 -2.92 -13.81 -4.21
C HIS A 98 -2.75 -12.29 -4.06
N ILE A 99 -2.87 -11.80 -2.84
CA ILE A 99 -2.68 -10.37 -2.56
C ILE A 99 -1.41 -10.20 -1.72
N MET A 100 -0.46 -9.45 -2.24
CA MET A 100 0.81 -9.20 -1.57
C MET A 100 0.99 -7.72 -1.26
N GLY A 101 1.42 -7.40 -0.06
CA GLY A 101 1.74 -6.04 0.34
C GLY A 101 3.12 -5.92 0.96
N GLY A 102 3.83 -4.86 0.61
CA GLY A 102 5.05 -4.43 1.29
C GLY A 102 4.82 -3.12 2.07
N CYS A 103 5.38 -3.01 3.28
CA CYS A 103 5.29 -1.80 4.09
C CYS A 103 3.82 -1.41 4.34
N MET A 104 3.40 -0.18 4.03
CA MET A 104 2.01 0.27 4.08
C MET A 104 1.09 -0.52 3.14
N GLY A 105 1.62 -1.18 2.10
CA GLY A 105 0.85 -2.08 1.23
C GLY A 105 0.25 -3.29 1.96
N CYS A 106 0.78 -3.65 3.13
CA CYS A 106 0.19 -4.69 3.97
C CYS A 106 -1.21 -4.32 4.49
N CYS A 107 -1.48 -3.02 4.68
CA CYS A 107 -2.76 -2.56 5.20
C CYS A 107 -3.93 -2.84 4.24
N PRO A 108 -3.90 -2.44 2.93
CA PRO A 108 -4.92 -2.86 1.99
C PRO A 108 -4.91 -4.37 1.74
N THR A 109 -3.76 -5.06 1.86
CA THR A 109 -3.71 -6.53 1.74
C THR A 109 -4.54 -7.22 2.82
N ALA A 110 -4.40 -6.83 4.09
CA ALA A 110 -5.24 -7.35 5.17
C ALA A 110 -6.72 -6.99 4.97
N ALA A 111 -7.00 -5.77 4.51
CA ALA A 111 -8.36 -5.34 4.21
C ALA A 111 -9.02 -6.15 3.07
N TRP A 112 -8.24 -6.62 2.09
CA TRP A 112 -8.74 -7.52 1.03
C TRP A 112 -9.30 -8.82 1.57
N GLY A 113 -8.57 -9.48 2.49
CA GLY A 113 -9.01 -10.73 3.08
C GLY A 113 -10.33 -10.62 3.84
N VAL A 114 -10.62 -9.45 4.39
CA VAL A 114 -11.87 -9.14 5.09
C VAL A 114 -12.98 -8.73 4.12
N MET A 115 -12.70 -7.85 3.17
CA MET A 115 -13.71 -7.22 2.31
C MET A 115 -14.13 -8.10 1.12
N HIS A 116 -13.20 -8.88 0.58
CA HIS A 116 -13.42 -9.71 -0.61
C HIS A 116 -12.77 -11.10 -0.48
N PRO A 117 -13.11 -11.87 0.57
CA PRO A 117 -12.48 -13.17 0.82
C PRO A 117 -12.68 -14.17 -0.34
N ASP A 118 -13.77 -14.03 -1.09
CA ASP A 118 -14.07 -14.83 -2.29
C ASP A 118 -13.13 -14.56 -3.46
N ARG A 119 -12.43 -13.42 -3.47
CA ARG A 119 -11.49 -12.97 -4.50
C ARG A 119 -10.02 -13.25 -4.13
N VAL A 120 -9.74 -13.72 -2.91
CA VAL A 120 -8.37 -13.86 -2.38
C VAL A 120 -7.98 -15.34 -2.25
N LEU A 121 -6.88 -15.75 -2.91
CA LEU A 121 -6.29 -17.07 -2.77
C LEU A 121 -5.44 -17.17 -1.49
N SER A 122 -4.60 -16.18 -1.24
CA SER A 122 -3.84 -16.00 0.00
C SER A 122 -3.35 -14.56 0.14
N MET A 123 -2.83 -14.21 1.32
CA MET A 123 -2.23 -12.92 1.62
C MET A 123 -0.76 -13.06 1.97
N VAL A 124 0.08 -12.12 1.48
CA VAL A 124 1.48 -11.99 1.91
C VAL A 124 1.68 -10.59 2.49
N LEU A 125 2.03 -10.53 3.77
CA LEU A 125 2.22 -9.29 4.54
C LEU A 125 3.71 -9.15 4.86
N TYR A 126 4.45 -8.44 3.97
CA TYR A 126 5.89 -8.32 4.07
C TYR A 126 6.28 -6.99 4.72
N TRP A 127 6.83 -7.03 5.92
CA TRP A 127 7.18 -5.86 6.72
C TRP A 127 6.00 -4.91 6.94
N PRO A 128 4.93 -5.36 7.60
CA PRO A 128 3.79 -4.49 7.85
C PRO A 128 4.20 -3.27 8.68
N VAL A 129 3.69 -2.10 8.29
CA VAL A 129 3.86 -0.88 9.07
C VAL A 129 3.06 -0.96 10.35
N GLY A 130 3.52 -0.26 11.39
CA GLY A 130 2.79 -0.15 12.66
C GLY A 130 3.70 0.07 13.86
N GLY A 131 3.06 0.11 15.03
CA GLY A 131 3.67 0.42 16.30
C GLY A 131 3.74 1.92 16.59
N ALA A 132 4.01 2.28 17.85
CA ALA A 132 3.93 3.64 18.34
C ALA A 132 4.82 4.64 17.57
N LYS A 133 6.04 4.23 17.19
CA LYS A 133 6.95 5.11 16.43
C LYS A 133 6.43 5.43 15.04
N TYR A 134 5.86 4.44 14.34
CA TYR A 134 5.21 4.66 13.05
C TYR A 134 4.03 5.63 13.17
N ARG A 135 3.15 5.40 14.15
CA ARG A 135 2.00 6.27 14.43
C ARG A 135 2.45 7.70 14.70
N MET A 136 3.38 7.90 15.63
CA MET A 136 3.90 9.24 15.98
C MET A 136 4.51 9.96 14.78
N SER A 137 5.40 9.32 14.04
CA SER A 137 6.06 9.92 12.88
C SER A 137 5.07 10.24 11.75
N SER A 138 4.05 9.42 11.58
CA SER A 138 3.01 9.66 10.58
C SER A 138 2.13 10.86 10.97
N HIS A 139 1.68 10.95 12.22
CA HIS A 139 0.94 12.11 12.71
C HIS A 139 1.75 13.40 12.62
N GLN A 140 3.04 13.35 12.92
CA GLN A 140 3.93 14.50 12.77
C GLN A 140 3.95 15.00 11.31
N ARG A 141 4.07 14.12 10.32
CA ARG A 141 4.03 14.50 8.90
C ARG A 141 2.72 15.19 8.51
N PHE A 142 1.58 14.67 8.97
CA PHE A 142 0.28 15.31 8.73
C PHE A 142 0.19 16.67 9.42
N ALA A 143 0.70 16.80 10.64
CA ALA A 143 0.73 18.07 11.38
C ALA A 143 1.60 19.12 10.68
N GLU A 144 2.78 18.75 10.16
CA GLU A 144 3.66 19.64 9.40
C GLU A 144 2.99 20.13 8.11
N HIS A 145 2.29 19.25 7.40
CA HIS A 145 1.50 19.64 6.23
C HIS A 145 0.40 20.64 6.59
N LEU A 146 -0.39 20.34 7.61
CA LEU A 146 -1.47 21.21 8.07
C LEU A 146 -0.95 22.56 8.55
N ALA A 147 0.19 22.60 9.24
CA ALA A 147 0.85 23.85 9.64
C ALA A 147 1.27 24.69 8.42
N PHE A 148 1.84 24.06 7.40
CA PHE A 148 2.20 24.74 6.16
C PHE A 148 0.95 25.30 5.44
N VAL A 149 -0.13 24.52 5.34
CA VAL A 149 -1.40 24.99 4.77
C VAL A 149 -2.00 26.13 5.59
N GLN A 150 -1.95 26.05 6.93
CA GLN A 150 -2.45 27.11 7.81
C GLN A 150 -1.68 28.43 7.64
N GLN A 151 -0.35 28.37 7.50
CA GLN A 151 0.50 29.56 7.35
C GLN A 151 0.31 30.25 6.01
N ASN A 152 0.04 29.51 4.95
CA ASN A 152 0.00 30.02 3.58
C ASN A 152 -1.41 30.16 3.01
N GLY A 153 -2.37 29.39 3.53
CA GLY A 153 -3.72 29.24 2.98
C GLY A 153 -4.53 30.54 2.91
N ALA A 154 -4.36 31.44 3.88
CA ALA A 154 -5.07 32.72 3.89
C ALA A 154 -4.70 33.66 2.73
N LYS A 155 -3.47 33.53 2.19
CA LYS A 155 -2.95 34.39 1.12
C LYS A 155 -2.94 33.73 -0.25
N LEU A 156 -2.59 32.45 -0.29
CA LEU A 156 -2.32 31.70 -1.51
C LEU A 156 -3.26 30.51 -1.72
N GLY A 157 -4.14 30.22 -0.76
CA GLY A 157 -4.95 29.01 -0.81
C GLY A 157 -4.06 27.76 -0.85
N LEU A 158 -4.51 26.73 -1.53
CA LEU A 158 -3.75 25.51 -1.75
C LEU A 158 -2.70 25.62 -2.88
N GLN A 159 -2.65 26.75 -3.59
CA GLN A 159 -1.63 27.03 -4.60
C GLN A 159 -0.23 26.95 -3.98
N ALA A 160 -0.06 27.39 -2.73
CA ALA A 160 1.22 27.29 -2.02
C ALA A 160 1.79 25.86 -1.96
N VAL A 161 0.91 24.84 -1.83
CA VAL A 161 1.31 23.42 -1.83
C VAL A 161 1.75 23.00 -3.22
N VAL A 162 1.00 23.37 -4.25
CA VAL A 162 1.33 23.07 -5.66
C VAL A 162 2.67 23.70 -6.04
N ASP A 163 2.89 24.96 -5.70
CA ASP A 163 4.13 25.68 -5.96
C ASP A 163 5.33 25.01 -5.27
N LEU A 164 5.18 24.63 -4.00
CA LEU A 164 6.21 23.90 -3.26
C LEU A 164 6.55 22.56 -3.92
N VAL A 165 5.53 21.76 -4.23
CA VAL A 165 5.72 20.41 -4.81
C VAL A 165 6.34 20.50 -6.19
N THR A 166 5.91 21.45 -7.03
CA THR A 166 6.47 21.67 -8.37
C THR A 166 7.92 22.10 -8.31
N LYS A 167 8.26 23.01 -7.37
CA LYS A 167 9.61 23.54 -7.18
C LYS A 167 10.57 22.51 -6.59
N GLU A 168 10.17 21.84 -5.50
CA GLU A 168 11.05 20.96 -4.74
C GLU A 168 11.07 19.52 -5.28
N GLY A 169 10.02 19.09 -5.97
CA GLY A 169 9.91 17.76 -6.55
C GLY A 169 9.89 16.59 -5.55
N LYS A 170 9.69 16.88 -4.26
CA LYS A 170 9.77 15.87 -3.19
C LYS A 170 8.46 15.14 -2.95
N SER A 171 8.53 13.92 -2.45
CA SER A 171 7.36 13.15 -2.00
C SER A 171 6.94 13.57 -0.59
N PHE A 172 5.72 13.23 -0.17
CA PHE A 172 5.23 13.46 1.20
C PHE A 172 6.14 12.85 2.29
N GLY A 173 6.78 11.74 1.99
CA GLY A 173 7.75 11.11 2.91
C GLY A 173 9.05 11.90 3.07
N ALA A 174 9.48 12.62 2.02
CA ALA A 174 10.72 13.38 2.00
C ALA A 174 10.53 14.85 2.42
N ASP A 175 9.37 15.42 2.11
CA ASP A 175 8.97 16.76 2.56
C ASP A 175 7.47 16.76 2.90
N PRO A 176 7.12 16.64 4.18
CA PRO A 176 5.73 16.58 4.61
C PRO A 176 4.87 17.78 4.20
N ARG A 177 5.46 18.96 3.97
CA ARG A 177 4.73 20.15 3.57
C ARG A 177 3.95 19.96 2.27
N GLY A 178 4.44 19.09 1.36
CA GLY A 178 3.78 18.77 0.09
C GLY A 178 2.48 17.99 0.20
N GLY A 179 2.24 17.33 1.34
CA GLY A 179 1.02 16.59 1.63
C GLY A 179 0.85 15.26 0.88
N PRO A 180 -0.25 14.55 1.18
CA PRO A 180 -0.47 13.18 0.70
C PRO A 180 -0.58 13.04 -0.83
N TRP A 181 -0.92 14.12 -1.55
CA TRP A 181 -1.08 14.13 -3.00
C TRP A 181 0.13 14.67 -3.76
N ALA A 182 1.26 14.89 -3.07
CA ALA A 182 2.48 15.46 -3.67
C ALA A 182 2.91 14.74 -4.96
N SER A 183 2.74 13.42 -5.05
CA SER A 183 3.11 12.66 -6.25
C SER A 183 2.28 13.06 -7.47
N VAL A 184 0.96 13.16 -7.32
CA VAL A 184 0.05 13.49 -8.43
C VAL A 184 0.18 14.95 -8.84
N LEU A 185 0.33 15.86 -7.87
CA LEU A 185 0.50 17.31 -8.13
C LEU A 185 1.68 17.64 -9.05
N LYS A 186 2.68 16.74 -9.13
CA LYS A 186 3.87 16.96 -9.97
C LYS A 186 3.62 16.79 -11.46
N HIS A 187 2.66 15.98 -11.86
CA HIS A 187 2.53 15.54 -13.25
C HIS A 187 1.11 15.61 -13.81
N ASP A 188 0.09 15.85 -12.98
CA ASP A 188 -1.31 15.96 -13.40
C ASP A 188 -1.81 17.38 -13.19
N ALA A 189 -1.80 18.18 -14.25
CA ALA A 189 -2.25 19.58 -14.20
C ALA A 189 -3.77 19.69 -13.94
N ALA A 190 -4.58 18.73 -14.41
CA ALA A 190 -6.01 18.74 -14.17
C ALA A 190 -6.31 18.44 -12.70
N PHE A 191 -5.59 17.49 -12.11
CA PHE A 191 -5.66 17.21 -10.68
C PHE A 191 -5.19 18.44 -9.86
N ALA A 192 -4.08 19.07 -10.23
CA ALA A 192 -3.58 20.26 -9.54
C ALA A 192 -4.60 21.42 -9.57
N ALA A 193 -5.27 21.63 -10.69
CA ALA A 193 -6.34 22.63 -10.80
C ALA A 193 -7.53 22.31 -9.87
N ALA A 194 -7.98 21.06 -9.85
CA ALA A 194 -9.05 20.61 -8.95
C ALA A 194 -8.64 20.67 -7.47
N TYR A 195 -7.37 20.41 -7.16
CA TYR A 195 -6.80 20.53 -5.83
C TYR A 195 -6.81 21.98 -5.32
N VAL A 196 -6.34 22.92 -6.14
CA VAL A 196 -6.32 24.37 -5.80
C VAL A 196 -7.73 24.92 -5.60
N ALA A 197 -8.73 24.41 -6.32
CA ALA A 197 -10.12 24.83 -6.21
C ALA A 197 -10.80 24.39 -4.89
N GLN A 198 -10.16 23.57 -4.05
CA GLN A 198 -10.74 23.15 -2.78
C GLN A 198 -10.77 24.33 -1.78
N ASP A 199 -11.84 24.36 -0.98
CA ASP A 199 -11.90 25.23 0.21
C ASP A 199 -10.83 24.80 1.23
N VAL A 200 -10.04 25.76 1.73
CA VAL A 200 -8.88 25.48 2.60
C VAL A 200 -9.30 24.81 3.92
N GLU A 201 -10.42 25.27 4.53
CA GLU A 201 -10.86 24.72 5.80
C GLU A 201 -11.41 23.28 5.63
N ARG A 202 -12.19 23.07 4.58
CA ARG A 202 -12.67 21.73 4.20
C ARG A 202 -11.51 20.80 3.89
N TYR A 203 -10.51 21.27 3.15
CA TYR A 203 -9.29 20.52 2.85
C TYR A 203 -8.55 20.10 4.13
N LYS A 204 -8.35 21.01 5.09
CA LYS A 204 -7.70 20.68 6.38
C LYS A 204 -8.46 19.58 7.12
N GLN A 205 -9.80 19.65 7.17
CA GLN A 205 -10.62 18.62 7.78
C GLN A 205 -10.49 17.26 7.07
N LEU A 206 -10.41 17.28 5.74
CA LEU A 206 -10.18 16.09 4.93
C LEU A 206 -8.83 15.44 5.27
N VAL A 207 -7.76 16.23 5.36
CA VAL A 207 -6.40 15.77 5.72
C VAL A 207 -6.36 15.19 7.13
N VAL A 208 -7.01 15.83 8.10
CA VAL A 208 -7.16 15.29 9.48
C VAL A 208 -7.88 13.94 9.46
N GLY A 209 -8.99 13.85 8.73
CA GLY A 209 -9.75 12.61 8.58
C GLY A 209 -8.95 11.49 7.95
N LEU A 210 -8.12 11.81 6.93
CA LEU A 210 -7.25 10.87 6.26
C LEU A 210 -6.16 10.33 7.20
N GLY A 211 -5.50 11.20 7.97
CA GLY A 211 -4.51 10.80 8.98
C GLY A 211 -5.11 9.85 10.02
N ARG A 212 -6.30 10.17 10.56
CA ARG A 212 -7.00 9.30 11.50
C ARG A 212 -7.36 7.94 10.93
N THR A 213 -7.79 7.90 9.67
CA THR A 213 -8.19 6.64 9.03
C THR A 213 -6.99 5.74 8.72
N LEU A 214 -5.89 6.32 8.22
CA LEU A 214 -4.79 5.54 7.66
C LEU A 214 -3.64 5.27 8.63
N VAL A 215 -3.50 6.05 9.72
CA VAL A 215 -2.31 5.93 10.56
C VAL A 215 -2.59 5.90 12.08
N ASP A 216 -3.83 6.08 12.50
CA ASP A 216 -4.16 6.23 13.92
C ASP A 216 -4.37 4.88 14.63
N ARG A 217 -3.35 4.01 14.57
CA ARG A 217 -3.29 2.72 15.28
C ARG A 217 -1.92 2.54 15.91
N ASP A 218 -1.89 2.07 17.17
CA ASP A 218 -0.66 1.68 17.87
C ASP A 218 -0.13 0.30 17.44
N THR A 219 -0.98 -0.47 16.78
CA THR A 219 -0.69 -1.79 16.24
C THR A 219 -0.40 -1.67 14.73
N ALA A 220 -0.94 -2.55 13.90
CA ALA A 220 -0.90 -2.41 12.45
C ALA A 220 -2.19 -1.72 11.96
N PRO A 221 -2.11 -0.62 11.18
CA PRO A 221 -3.29 -0.09 10.51
C PRO A 221 -3.77 -1.04 9.41
N GLY A 222 -5.05 -0.95 9.05
CA GLY A 222 -5.66 -1.83 8.04
C GLY A 222 -7.09 -2.19 8.41
N ALA A 223 -7.42 -3.47 8.31
CA ALA A 223 -8.72 -4.01 8.71
C ALA A 223 -8.91 -4.00 10.24
N GLU A 224 -10.16 -4.05 10.69
CA GLU A 224 -10.48 -4.15 12.11
C GLU A 224 -10.14 -5.55 12.65
N PRO A 225 -9.64 -5.66 13.89
CA PRO A 225 -9.24 -6.95 14.47
C PRO A 225 -10.39 -7.95 14.53
N GLU A 226 -11.60 -7.51 14.84
CA GLU A 226 -12.79 -8.36 14.91
C GLU A 226 -13.14 -9.02 13.58
N ASP A 227 -12.87 -8.34 12.47
CA ASP A 227 -13.09 -8.85 11.13
C ASP A 227 -11.93 -9.76 10.70
N MET A 228 -10.69 -9.42 11.05
CA MET A 228 -9.53 -10.26 10.80
C MET A 228 -9.60 -11.59 11.52
N LEU A 229 -10.13 -11.65 12.75
CA LEU A 229 -10.35 -12.90 13.51
C LEU A 229 -11.33 -13.88 12.84
N ARG A 230 -12.15 -13.40 11.92
CA ARG A 230 -13.07 -14.22 11.12
C ARG A 230 -12.53 -14.55 9.73
N CYS A 231 -11.37 -14.00 9.38
CA CYS A 231 -10.78 -14.18 8.05
C CYS A 231 -10.19 -15.59 7.90
N ASP A 232 -10.78 -16.42 7.05
CA ASP A 232 -10.32 -17.81 6.76
C ASP A 232 -9.36 -17.87 5.54
N ILE A 233 -8.67 -16.80 5.24
CA ILE A 233 -7.71 -16.75 4.14
C ILE A 233 -6.30 -17.08 4.64
N PRO A 234 -5.55 -18.00 3.99
CA PRO A 234 -4.16 -18.25 4.34
C PRO A 234 -3.33 -16.98 4.24
N ALA A 235 -2.54 -16.66 5.25
CA ALA A 235 -1.69 -15.48 5.28
C ALA A 235 -0.23 -15.84 5.63
N PHE A 236 0.72 -15.17 4.99
CA PHE A 236 2.15 -15.28 5.30
C PHE A 236 2.66 -13.93 5.78
N ILE A 237 3.23 -13.91 6.98
CA ILE A 237 3.64 -12.67 7.64
C ILE A 237 5.14 -12.68 7.86
N VAL A 238 5.83 -11.67 7.33
CA VAL A 238 7.27 -11.48 7.47
C VAL A 238 7.54 -10.20 8.26
N PRO A 239 8.17 -10.29 9.44
CA PRO A 239 8.40 -9.13 10.30
C PRO A 239 9.50 -8.21 9.77
N GLY A 240 9.34 -6.90 10.00
CA GLY A 240 10.41 -5.91 10.05
C GLY A 240 10.86 -5.65 11.48
N ASN A 241 11.85 -4.75 11.66
CA ASN A 241 12.36 -4.38 12.99
C ASN A 241 12.84 -2.91 13.08
N ASP A 242 12.37 -2.04 12.20
CA ASP A 242 12.70 -0.62 12.24
C ASP A 242 11.59 0.25 12.84
N ALA A 243 11.77 1.57 12.83
CA ALA A 243 10.83 2.51 13.42
C ALA A 243 9.45 2.53 12.75
N ALA A 244 9.36 2.14 11.46
CA ALA A 244 8.12 2.10 10.71
C ALA A 244 7.48 0.69 10.70
N HIS A 245 8.32 -0.34 10.86
CA HIS A 245 7.94 -1.75 10.74
C HIS A 245 8.26 -2.48 12.05
N ALA A 246 7.59 -2.09 13.13
CA ALA A 246 7.78 -2.72 14.41
C ALA A 246 7.41 -4.22 14.35
N THR A 247 8.26 -5.08 14.93
CA THR A 247 7.99 -6.53 15.03
C THR A 247 6.63 -6.80 15.70
N SER A 248 6.21 -5.94 16.64
CA SER A 248 4.89 -6.02 17.29
C SER A 248 3.73 -5.85 16.30
N ALA A 249 3.88 -5.08 15.22
CA ALA A 249 2.85 -4.95 14.20
C ALA A 249 2.63 -6.25 13.42
N ALA A 250 3.72 -6.95 13.08
CA ALA A 250 3.65 -8.25 12.43
C ALA A 250 3.07 -9.32 13.35
N ARG A 251 3.44 -9.32 14.63
CA ARG A 251 2.87 -10.22 15.64
C ARG A 251 1.39 -9.99 15.88
N TYR A 252 0.97 -8.73 15.96
CA TYR A 252 -0.45 -8.38 16.07
C TYR A 252 -1.27 -8.92 14.89
N LEU A 253 -0.77 -8.79 13.66
CA LEU A 253 -1.46 -9.37 12.49
C LEU A 253 -1.52 -10.91 12.56
N HIS A 254 -0.47 -11.54 13.07
CA HIS A 254 -0.44 -12.98 13.28
C HIS A 254 -1.47 -13.43 14.34
N GLU A 255 -1.63 -12.67 15.42
CA GLU A 255 -2.63 -12.91 16.44
C GLU A 255 -4.06 -12.76 15.91
N CYS A 256 -4.28 -11.79 14.99
CA CYS A 256 -5.61 -11.51 14.45
C CYS A 256 -6.01 -12.39 13.27
N LEU A 257 -5.07 -13.02 12.54
CA LEU A 257 -5.34 -13.82 11.34
C LEU A 257 -5.21 -15.32 11.66
N PRO A 258 -6.32 -16.07 11.84
CA PRO A 258 -6.29 -17.43 12.37
C PRO A 258 -5.52 -18.45 11.51
N ARG A 259 -5.42 -18.18 10.19
CA ARG A 259 -4.70 -19.05 9.24
C ARG A 259 -3.39 -18.42 8.78
N SER A 260 -2.76 -17.64 9.64
CA SER A 260 -1.48 -17.04 9.30
C SER A 260 -0.30 -17.94 9.72
N GLU A 261 0.73 -17.88 8.88
CA GLU A 261 2.06 -18.39 9.15
C GLU A 261 2.98 -17.19 9.40
N TYR A 262 3.60 -17.15 10.57
CA TYR A 262 4.59 -16.13 10.92
C TYR A 262 6.00 -16.67 10.67
N TRP A 263 6.74 -16.03 9.76
CA TRP A 263 8.13 -16.39 9.50
C TRP A 263 9.05 -15.65 10.47
N ASP A 264 9.31 -16.27 11.62
CA ASP A 264 10.17 -15.70 12.67
C ASP A 264 11.66 -15.79 12.28
N VAL A 265 12.05 -14.95 11.34
CA VAL A 265 13.43 -14.85 10.84
C VAL A 265 13.95 -13.43 11.08
N PRO A 266 15.17 -13.28 11.62
CA PRO A 266 15.79 -11.97 11.77
C PRO A 266 15.86 -11.22 10.44
N VAL A 267 15.67 -9.90 10.49
CA VAL A 267 15.71 -9.06 9.28
C VAL A 267 17.03 -9.19 8.51
N ALA A 268 18.15 -9.36 9.23
CA ALA A 268 19.46 -9.54 8.61
C ALA A 268 19.55 -10.82 7.76
N ASP A 269 18.75 -11.84 8.12
CA ASP A 269 18.73 -13.15 7.48
C ASP A 269 17.65 -13.25 6.39
N GLN A 270 16.84 -12.21 6.18
CA GLN A 270 15.92 -12.10 5.05
C GLN A 270 16.70 -11.72 3.80
N THR A 271 17.08 -12.71 3.01
CA THR A 271 18.00 -12.57 1.87
C THR A 271 17.39 -13.05 0.57
N GLU A 272 18.02 -12.72 -0.55
CA GLU A 272 17.67 -13.27 -1.86
C GLU A 272 17.74 -14.80 -1.90
N ALA A 273 18.65 -15.41 -1.12
CA ALA A 273 18.87 -16.85 -1.12
C ALA A 273 17.72 -17.66 -0.47
N ASN A 274 16.97 -17.05 0.47
CA ASN A 274 15.94 -17.78 1.22
C ASN A 274 14.53 -17.22 1.08
N THR A 275 14.38 -15.90 0.95
CA THR A 275 13.07 -15.26 0.98
C THR A 275 12.19 -15.63 -0.23
N PRO A 276 12.69 -15.57 -1.48
CA PRO A 276 11.87 -15.96 -2.63
C PRO A 276 11.41 -17.42 -2.56
N ALA A 277 12.31 -18.34 -2.20
CA ALA A 277 11.97 -19.77 -2.07
C ALA A 277 10.89 -20.01 -1.00
N ARG A 278 11.00 -19.31 0.12
CA ARG A 278 10.02 -19.41 1.22
C ARG A 278 8.64 -18.89 0.84
N LEU A 279 8.61 -17.78 0.09
CA LEU A 279 7.36 -17.23 -0.46
C LEU A 279 6.73 -18.16 -1.50
N LEU A 280 7.52 -18.69 -2.42
CA LEU A 280 7.06 -19.65 -3.43
C LEU A 280 6.46 -20.91 -2.79
N ASP A 281 7.11 -21.46 -1.75
CA ASP A 281 6.58 -22.60 -0.99
C ASP A 281 5.21 -22.29 -0.35
N PHE A 282 5.05 -21.13 0.28
CA PHE A 282 3.77 -20.70 0.85
C PHE A 282 2.69 -20.55 -0.23
N LEU A 283 2.98 -19.88 -1.32
CA LEU A 283 2.03 -19.62 -2.41
C LEU A 283 1.57 -20.93 -3.06
N ALA A 284 2.50 -21.88 -3.31
CA ALA A 284 2.17 -23.19 -3.87
C ALA A 284 1.27 -24.02 -2.94
N LYS A 285 1.48 -23.95 -1.61
CA LYS A 285 0.59 -24.59 -0.63
C LYS A 285 -0.80 -23.96 -0.63
N ALA A 286 -0.88 -22.65 -0.79
CA ALA A 286 -2.16 -21.95 -0.87
C ALA A 286 -2.93 -22.33 -2.14
N ASP A 287 -2.26 -22.47 -3.29
CA ASP A 287 -2.85 -22.94 -4.55
C ASP A 287 -3.40 -24.35 -4.42
N ALA A 288 -2.62 -25.28 -3.86
CA ALA A 288 -3.06 -26.65 -3.63
C ALA A 288 -4.31 -26.72 -2.71
N SER A 289 -4.34 -25.89 -1.66
CA SER A 289 -5.49 -25.77 -0.77
C SER A 289 -6.73 -25.20 -1.44
N ALA A 290 -6.57 -24.23 -2.34
CA ALA A 290 -7.67 -23.64 -3.10
C ALA A 290 -8.27 -24.65 -4.10
N ALA A 291 -7.42 -25.40 -4.79
CA ALA A 291 -7.85 -26.45 -5.73
C ALA A 291 -8.68 -27.56 -5.04
N SER A 292 -8.29 -27.94 -3.82
CA SER A 292 -9.01 -28.98 -3.04
C SER A 292 -10.38 -28.55 -2.50
N ARG A 293 -10.68 -27.26 -2.47
CA ARG A 293 -11.98 -26.71 -2.01
C ARG A 293 -12.95 -26.45 -3.17
N GLY A 294 -12.47 -26.42 -4.41
CA GLY A 294 -13.28 -26.14 -5.61
C GLY A 294 -13.71 -27.40 -6.36
N GLY A 295 -13.27 -28.59 -5.94
CA GLY A 295 -13.69 -29.90 -6.43
C GLY A 295 -14.66 -30.55 -5.46
#